data_b9c7af7ad7e867a547541e4cdc1388bf
#
_entry.id   b9c7af7ad7e867a547541e4cdc1388bf
#
_cell.length_a   1.000
_cell.length_b   1.000
_cell.length_c   1.000
_cell.angle_alpha   90.00
_cell.angle_beta   90.00
_cell.angle_gamma   90.00
#
_symmetry.space_group_name_H-M   'P 1'
#
loop_
_entity.id
_entity.type
_entity.pdbx_description
1 polymer ?
#
loop_
_entity_poly.entity_id
_entity_poly.type
_entity_poly.pdbx_seq_one_letter_code
_entity_poly.pdbx_strand_id
1 'polypeptide(L)'
;MPGMKWTFMSLQILDEVRSGKMTFAEMFPRARAAGFVAYDASDMDAEFADREEVLRLCRENGLKIADYIHWIHMATPDDKALEAAIESGKQAVHTALAHGTKMLMIVEQVNRHDLEKLTRQEASRRMGCALREIVNYADQFGVTVMVEDFPVPALPMSTSDEMKALLDAAPGLQLILDTGNMLAQKEDPLHFYQALKGHYAHVHLKDIEYPENATTGDIDCDGRHIWNAQHGEGVVNFAALLPDLKQDGFDGYVTVEYGPHEGTKDHFEKMAESIRYLEGLL
;
A
#
# COMPACT_ATOMS: atom_id res chain seq x y z
N MET A 1 21.78 4.21 14.47
CA MET A 1 20.80 3.19 14.06
C MET A 1 20.81 3.16 12.54
N PRO A 2 20.59 2.03 11.86
CA PRO A 2 20.39 2.06 10.43
C PRO A 2 19.19 2.99 10.12
N GLY A 3 19.29 3.78 9.05
CA GLY A 3 18.19 4.62 8.56
C GLY A 3 16.98 3.78 8.13
N MET A 4 15.83 4.42 7.89
CA MET A 4 14.66 3.74 7.34
C MET A 4 14.99 3.11 5.98
N LYS A 5 14.34 1.98 5.67
CA LYS A 5 14.51 1.24 4.41
C LYS A 5 13.47 1.75 3.41
N TRP A 6 13.80 2.84 2.74
CA TRP A 6 12.89 3.49 1.77
C TRP A 6 12.62 2.61 0.57
N THR A 7 11.36 2.46 0.20
CA THR A 7 10.91 1.76 -1.00
C THR A 7 9.91 2.60 -1.79
N PHE A 8 9.70 2.23 -3.03
CA PHE A 8 8.75 2.85 -3.94
C PHE A 8 7.99 1.79 -4.73
N MET A 9 6.83 2.13 -5.22
CA MET A 9 6.02 1.30 -6.12
C MET A 9 5.86 1.97 -7.49
N SER A 10 5.74 1.17 -8.54
CA SER A 10 5.53 1.68 -9.91
C SER A 10 4.22 2.44 -10.06
N LEU A 11 3.18 2.05 -9.33
CA LEU A 11 1.82 2.60 -9.39
C LEU A 11 1.77 4.14 -9.45
N GLN A 12 2.66 4.79 -8.71
CA GLN A 12 2.74 6.25 -8.62
C GLN A 12 3.28 6.91 -9.89
N ILE A 13 3.91 6.14 -10.78
CA ILE A 13 4.70 6.63 -11.91
C ILE A 13 4.20 6.05 -13.24
N LEU A 14 3.29 5.06 -13.21
CA LEU A 14 2.84 4.35 -14.42
C LEU A 14 2.25 5.28 -15.49
N ASP A 15 1.62 6.39 -15.12
CA ASP A 15 1.08 7.34 -16.10
C ASP A 15 2.19 8.06 -16.87
N GLU A 16 3.35 8.28 -16.27
CA GLU A 16 4.53 8.80 -16.98
C GLU A 16 5.10 7.76 -17.95
N VAL A 17 5.10 6.51 -17.53
CA VAL A 17 5.53 5.40 -18.38
C VAL A 17 4.56 5.20 -19.54
N ARG A 18 3.26 5.17 -19.29
CA ARG A 18 2.21 5.05 -20.32
C ARG A 18 2.21 6.20 -21.32
N SER A 19 2.49 7.41 -20.84
CA SER A 19 2.57 8.60 -21.71
C SER A 19 3.89 8.72 -22.47
N GLY A 20 4.85 7.82 -22.23
CA GLY A 20 6.17 7.83 -22.88
C GLY A 20 7.13 8.91 -22.39
N LYS A 21 6.83 9.57 -21.27
CA LYS A 21 7.74 10.54 -20.65
C LYS A 21 8.97 9.85 -20.05
N MET A 22 8.84 8.59 -19.69
CA MET A 22 9.89 7.74 -19.12
C MET A 22 9.62 6.29 -19.50
N THR A 23 10.65 5.47 -19.64
CA THR A 23 10.49 4.02 -19.76
C THR A 23 10.41 3.37 -18.39
N PHE A 24 9.81 2.19 -18.32
CA PHE A 24 9.76 1.41 -17.08
C PHE A 24 11.16 1.15 -16.51
N ALA A 25 12.14 0.84 -17.37
CA ALA A 25 13.52 0.59 -16.97
C ALA A 25 14.22 1.83 -16.37
N GLU A 26 13.88 3.04 -16.83
CA GLU A 26 14.47 4.28 -16.32
C GLU A 26 14.03 4.63 -14.90
N MET A 27 12.93 4.04 -14.39
CA MET A 27 12.49 4.25 -13.01
C MET A 27 13.55 3.79 -12.00
N PHE A 28 14.19 2.64 -12.22
CA PHE A 28 15.07 1.99 -11.25
C PHE A 28 16.36 2.78 -10.94
N PRO A 29 17.14 3.25 -11.92
CA PRO A 29 18.30 4.10 -11.63
C PRO A 29 17.89 5.44 -11.00
N ARG A 30 16.73 6.02 -11.38
CA ARG A 30 16.22 7.26 -10.79
C ARG A 30 15.79 7.05 -9.34
N ALA A 31 15.08 5.95 -9.04
CA ALA A 31 14.72 5.57 -7.68
C ALA A 31 15.98 5.37 -6.83
N ARG A 32 16.98 4.67 -7.34
CA ARG A 32 18.24 4.50 -6.62
C ARG A 32 18.93 5.83 -6.32
N ALA A 33 18.94 6.75 -7.27
CA ALA A 33 19.51 8.10 -7.11
C ALA A 33 18.71 8.95 -6.10
N ALA A 34 17.40 8.74 -6.01
CA ALA A 34 16.51 9.39 -5.03
C ALA A 34 16.68 8.87 -3.59
N GLY A 35 17.41 7.75 -3.38
CA GLY A 35 17.68 7.21 -2.05
C GLY A 35 16.94 5.90 -1.72
N PHE A 36 16.14 5.38 -2.63
CA PHE A 36 15.43 4.11 -2.42
C PHE A 36 16.38 2.92 -2.38
N VAL A 37 16.06 1.94 -1.54
CA VAL A 37 16.84 0.71 -1.36
C VAL A 37 16.07 -0.55 -1.75
N ALA A 38 14.77 -0.42 -1.99
CA ALA A 38 13.90 -1.52 -2.41
C ALA A 38 12.77 -1.03 -3.31
N TYR A 39 12.06 -1.98 -3.88
CA TYR A 39 10.95 -1.82 -4.82
C TYR A 39 9.78 -2.72 -4.40
N ASP A 40 8.57 -2.19 -4.41
CA ASP A 40 7.33 -2.91 -4.19
C ASP A 40 6.82 -3.37 -5.55
N ALA A 41 7.09 -4.64 -5.89
CA ALA A 41 6.70 -5.21 -7.17
C ALA A 41 5.21 -5.51 -7.20
N SER A 42 4.58 -5.47 -8.38
CA SER A 42 3.14 -5.61 -8.48
C SER A 42 2.66 -6.34 -9.74
N ASP A 43 1.39 -6.76 -9.73
CA ASP A 43 0.72 -7.29 -10.92
C ASP A 43 0.75 -6.31 -12.11
N MET A 44 0.75 -5.01 -11.83
CA MET A 44 0.73 -3.97 -12.86
C MET A 44 2.03 -3.87 -13.64
N ASP A 45 3.14 -4.33 -13.07
CA ASP A 45 4.43 -4.35 -13.76
C ASP A 45 4.39 -5.20 -15.03
N ALA A 46 3.52 -6.22 -15.07
CA ALA A 46 3.36 -7.10 -16.21
C ALA A 46 2.90 -6.40 -17.51
N GLU A 47 2.38 -5.16 -17.40
CA GLU A 47 2.09 -4.31 -18.56
C GLU A 47 3.37 -3.88 -19.30
N PHE A 48 4.51 -3.78 -18.59
CA PHE A 48 5.74 -3.17 -19.07
C PHE A 48 6.94 -4.12 -19.10
N ALA A 49 6.98 -5.08 -18.19
CA ALA A 49 8.11 -5.98 -18.02
C ALA A 49 7.65 -7.33 -17.46
N ASP A 50 8.30 -8.41 -17.87
CA ASP A 50 8.13 -9.68 -17.19
C ASP A 50 8.93 -9.73 -15.87
N ARG A 51 8.67 -10.74 -15.06
CA ARG A 51 9.36 -10.92 -13.77
C ARG A 51 10.87 -10.90 -13.88
N GLU A 52 11.44 -11.57 -14.87
CA GLU A 52 12.90 -11.69 -15.03
C GLU A 52 13.53 -10.33 -15.31
N GLU A 53 12.84 -9.50 -16.09
CA GLU A 53 13.26 -8.13 -16.37
C GLU A 53 13.17 -7.26 -15.10
N VAL A 54 12.08 -7.33 -14.31
CA VAL A 54 11.95 -6.62 -13.03
C VAL A 54 13.10 -6.99 -12.10
N LEU A 55 13.37 -8.29 -11.93
CA LEU A 55 14.46 -8.78 -11.10
C LEU A 55 15.85 -8.36 -11.62
N ARG A 56 16.04 -8.30 -12.94
CA ARG A 56 17.27 -7.80 -13.54
C ARG A 56 17.46 -6.32 -13.24
N LEU A 57 16.42 -5.49 -13.44
CA LEU A 57 16.44 -4.05 -13.18
C LEU A 57 16.75 -3.75 -11.71
N CYS A 58 16.12 -4.48 -10.79
CA CYS A 58 16.41 -4.36 -9.36
C CYS A 58 17.88 -4.69 -9.04
N ARG A 59 18.39 -5.84 -9.54
CA ARG A 59 19.79 -6.24 -9.30
C ARG A 59 20.80 -5.22 -9.83
N GLU A 60 20.61 -4.75 -11.06
CA GLU A 60 21.51 -3.80 -11.72
C GLU A 60 21.58 -2.45 -11.00
N ASN A 61 20.49 -2.07 -10.31
CA ASN A 61 20.41 -0.82 -9.57
C ASN A 61 20.61 -1.00 -8.05
N GLY A 62 20.93 -2.21 -7.58
CA GLY A 62 21.16 -2.48 -6.15
C GLY A 62 19.91 -2.31 -5.29
N LEU A 63 18.73 -2.54 -5.87
CA LEU A 63 17.44 -2.54 -5.18
C LEU A 63 17.03 -3.97 -4.80
N LYS A 64 16.39 -4.12 -3.65
CA LYS A 64 15.71 -5.37 -3.26
C LYS A 64 14.25 -5.34 -3.69
N ILE A 65 13.59 -6.48 -3.73
CA ILE A 65 12.13 -6.53 -3.73
C ILE A 65 11.68 -6.50 -2.26
N ALA A 66 10.89 -5.49 -1.89
CA ALA A 66 10.37 -5.37 -0.53
C ALA A 66 9.17 -6.28 -0.33
N ASP A 67 8.17 -6.16 -1.21
CA ASP A 67 7.00 -7.01 -1.22
C ASP A 67 6.51 -7.28 -2.66
N TYR A 68 5.42 -8.04 -2.76
CA TYR A 68 4.66 -8.23 -3.99
C TYR A 68 3.20 -7.85 -3.75
N ILE A 69 2.67 -6.96 -4.58
CA ILE A 69 1.32 -6.41 -4.47
C ILE A 69 0.40 -7.13 -5.47
N HIS A 70 -0.69 -7.71 -4.97
CA HIS A 70 -1.65 -8.48 -5.75
C HIS A 70 -3.08 -8.04 -5.50
N TRP A 71 -3.84 -7.78 -6.57
CA TRP A 71 -5.23 -7.33 -6.51
C TRP A 71 -6.20 -8.49 -6.64
N ILE A 72 -7.15 -8.61 -5.68
CA ILE A 72 -8.23 -9.57 -5.73
C ILE A 72 -9.54 -8.92 -5.28
N HIS A 73 -10.68 -9.46 -5.74
CA HIS A 73 -11.99 -8.97 -5.35
C HIS A 73 -12.59 -9.87 -4.27
N MET A 74 -12.44 -9.49 -2.99
CA MET A 74 -12.94 -10.25 -1.84
C MET A 74 -14.34 -9.80 -1.39
N ALA A 75 -14.65 -8.51 -1.53
CA ALA A 75 -15.95 -7.93 -1.17
C ALA A 75 -17.01 -8.19 -2.24
N THR A 76 -17.19 -9.45 -2.65
CA THR A 76 -18.15 -9.88 -3.68
C THR A 76 -19.31 -10.67 -3.07
N PRO A 77 -20.58 -10.51 -3.53
CA PRO A 77 -21.70 -11.35 -3.11
C PRO A 77 -21.68 -12.75 -3.75
N ASP A 78 -20.90 -12.97 -4.80
CA ASP A 78 -20.82 -14.24 -5.52
C ASP A 78 -19.80 -15.17 -4.87
N ASP A 79 -20.24 -16.37 -4.46
CA ASP A 79 -19.37 -17.34 -3.79
C ASP A 79 -18.30 -17.93 -4.73
N LYS A 80 -18.59 -18.08 -6.03
CA LYS A 80 -17.60 -18.58 -6.98
C LYS A 80 -16.53 -17.52 -7.27
N ALA A 81 -16.94 -16.25 -7.32
CA ALA A 81 -15.99 -15.16 -7.45
C ALA A 81 -15.07 -15.06 -6.23
N LEU A 82 -15.62 -15.27 -5.02
CA LEU A 82 -14.82 -15.32 -3.79
C LEU A 82 -13.85 -16.51 -3.78
N GLU A 83 -14.30 -17.69 -4.19
CA GLU A 83 -13.41 -18.87 -4.33
C GLU A 83 -12.27 -18.58 -5.33
N ALA A 84 -12.58 -17.97 -6.47
CA ALA A 84 -11.58 -17.58 -7.46
C ALA A 84 -10.59 -16.54 -6.91
N ALA A 85 -11.06 -15.56 -6.14
CA ALA A 85 -10.21 -14.58 -5.47
C ALA A 85 -9.25 -15.24 -4.45
N ILE A 86 -9.74 -16.19 -3.66
CA ILE A 86 -8.92 -16.98 -2.72
C ILE A 86 -7.83 -17.76 -3.47
N GLU A 87 -8.19 -18.46 -4.53
CA GLU A 87 -7.20 -19.22 -5.32
C GLU A 87 -6.18 -18.29 -6.01
N SER A 88 -6.60 -17.12 -6.50
CA SER A 88 -5.70 -16.10 -7.01
C SER A 88 -4.71 -15.61 -5.93
N GLY A 89 -5.20 -15.33 -4.72
CA GLY A 89 -4.35 -14.95 -3.59
C GLY A 89 -3.34 -16.04 -3.21
N LYS A 90 -3.74 -17.32 -3.24
CA LYS A 90 -2.82 -18.46 -3.03
C LYS A 90 -1.76 -18.55 -4.13
N GLN A 91 -2.10 -18.29 -5.39
CA GLN A 91 -1.12 -18.22 -6.47
C GLN A 91 -0.15 -17.06 -6.28
N ALA A 92 -0.61 -15.91 -5.77
CA ALA A 92 0.23 -14.76 -5.49
C ALA A 92 1.33 -15.06 -4.45
N VAL A 93 1.11 -16.02 -3.53
CA VAL A 93 2.16 -16.51 -2.61
C VAL A 93 3.36 -17.04 -3.39
N HIS A 94 3.13 -17.84 -4.42
CA HIS A 94 4.20 -18.36 -5.26
C HIS A 94 4.83 -17.27 -6.13
N THR A 95 4.04 -16.31 -6.56
CA THR A 95 4.53 -15.16 -7.33
C THR A 95 5.47 -14.28 -6.47
N ALA A 96 5.11 -14.00 -5.21
CA ALA A 96 5.98 -13.30 -4.27
C ALA A 96 7.31 -14.02 -4.06
N LEU A 97 7.25 -15.35 -3.82
CA LEU A 97 8.46 -16.17 -3.69
C LEU A 97 9.33 -16.16 -4.95
N ALA A 98 8.71 -16.18 -6.13
CA ALA A 98 9.41 -16.12 -7.41
C ALA A 98 10.05 -14.74 -7.65
N HIS A 99 9.53 -13.67 -7.04
CA HIS A 99 10.15 -12.34 -7.00
C HIS A 99 11.24 -12.22 -5.91
N GLY A 100 11.44 -13.27 -5.09
CA GLY A 100 12.47 -13.29 -4.06
C GLY A 100 12.08 -12.57 -2.76
N THR A 101 10.81 -12.31 -2.54
CA THR A 101 10.28 -11.75 -1.31
C THR A 101 9.40 -12.75 -0.55
N LYS A 102 9.24 -12.54 0.74
CA LYS A 102 8.31 -13.25 1.62
C LYS A 102 7.20 -12.34 2.16
N MET A 103 7.02 -11.20 1.55
CA MET A 103 6.00 -10.23 1.89
C MET A 103 5.01 -10.15 0.73
N LEU A 104 3.73 -10.38 1.02
CA LEU A 104 2.64 -10.36 0.04
C LEU A 104 1.56 -9.39 0.51
N MET A 105 1.42 -8.29 -0.21
CA MET A 105 0.30 -7.37 -0.02
C MET A 105 -0.89 -7.82 -0.86
N ILE A 106 -2.02 -8.02 -0.22
CA ILE A 106 -3.31 -8.25 -0.88
C ILE A 106 -4.11 -6.96 -0.87
N VAL A 107 -4.49 -6.51 -2.05
CA VAL A 107 -5.29 -5.29 -2.25
C VAL A 107 -6.70 -5.67 -2.69
N GLU A 108 -7.71 -5.04 -2.09
CA GLU A 108 -9.10 -5.19 -2.54
C GLU A 108 -9.31 -4.48 -3.87
N GLN A 109 -9.71 -5.24 -4.88
CA GLN A 109 -10.17 -4.67 -6.16
C GLN A 109 -11.61 -4.19 -6.02
N VAL A 110 -11.78 -2.90 -5.71
CA VAL A 110 -13.08 -2.31 -5.38
C VAL A 110 -14.07 -2.42 -6.53
N ASN A 111 -15.19 -3.10 -6.29
CA ASN A 111 -16.35 -3.11 -7.16
C ASN A 111 -17.55 -2.49 -6.44
N ARG A 112 -17.85 -1.23 -6.75
CA ARG A 112 -18.94 -0.48 -6.09
C ARG A 112 -20.30 -1.16 -6.24
N HIS A 113 -20.59 -1.76 -7.40
CA HIS A 113 -21.86 -2.44 -7.66
C HIS A 113 -22.03 -3.70 -6.77
N ASP A 114 -20.96 -4.40 -6.45
CA ASP A 114 -21.02 -5.55 -5.55
C ASP A 114 -21.10 -5.11 -4.09
N LEU A 115 -20.42 -4.02 -3.71
CA LEU A 115 -20.54 -3.44 -2.38
C LEU A 115 -21.98 -2.97 -2.07
N GLU A 116 -22.73 -2.45 -3.05
CA GLU A 116 -24.13 -2.06 -2.90
C GLU A 116 -25.08 -3.23 -2.57
N LYS A 117 -24.67 -4.47 -2.89
CA LYS A 117 -25.42 -5.70 -2.63
C LYS A 117 -25.12 -6.34 -1.28
N LEU A 118 -24.08 -5.87 -0.61
CA LEU A 118 -23.61 -6.41 0.66
C LEU A 118 -23.89 -5.42 1.79
N THR A 119 -24.24 -5.91 2.94
CA THR A 119 -24.08 -5.12 4.16
C THR A 119 -22.58 -5.00 4.48
N ARG A 120 -22.19 -3.92 5.18
CA ARG A 120 -20.80 -3.71 5.60
C ARG A 120 -20.27 -4.91 6.41
N GLN A 121 -21.10 -5.52 7.25
CA GLN A 121 -20.74 -6.72 8.02
C GLN A 121 -20.52 -7.94 7.13
N GLU A 122 -21.32 -8.15 6.10
CA GLU A 122 -21.15 -9.25 5.15
C GLU A 122 -19.88 -9.07 4.32
N ALA A 123 -19.60 -7.86 3.84
CA ALA A 123 -18.36 -7.55 3.14
C ALA A 123 -17.14 -7.86 4.04
N SER A 124 -17.10 -7.36 5.27
CA SER A 124 -16.05 -7.64 6.25
C SER A 124 -15.86 -9.14 6.50
N ARG A 125 -16.98 -9.89 6.68
CA ARG A 125 -16.92 -11.34 6.89
C ARG A 125 -16.35 -12.07 5.68
N ARG A 126 -16.71 -11.67 4.46
CA ARG A 126 -16.22 -12.31 3.21
C ARG A 126 -14.74 -12.03 3.01
N MET A 127 -14.31 -10.79 3.22
CA MET A 127 -12.90 -10.40 3.17
C MET A 127 -12.07 -11.16 4.23
N GLY A 128 -12.55 -11.21 5.48
CA GLY A 128 -11.89 -11.96 6.55
C GLY A 128 -11.80 -13.47 6.25
N CYS A 129 -12.82 -14.06 5.62
CA CYS A 129 -12.79 -15.46 5.18
C CYS A 129 -11.72 -15.69 4.10
N ALA A 130 -11.67 -14.83 3.09
CA ALA A 130 -10.68 -14.94 2.01
C ALA A 130 -9.24 -14.77 2.56
N LEU A 131 -9.02 -13.73 3.36
CA LEU A 131 -7.71 -13.46 3.96
C LEU A 131 -7.24 -14.62 4.84
N ARG A 132 -8.12 -15.22 5.66
CA ARG A 132 -7.78 -16.38 6.49
C ARG A 132 -7.30 -17.56 5.65
N GLU A 133 -8.00 -17.88 4.55
CA GLU A 133 -7.61 -18.97 3.65
C GLU A 133 -6.25 -18.72 3.00
N ILE A 134 -5.99 -17.46 2.58
CA ILE A 134 -4.73 -17.08 1.96
C ILE A 134 -3.60 -17.10 3.00
N VAL A 135 -3.82 -16.55 4.21
CA VAL A 135 -2.85 -16.56 5.32
C VAL A 135 -2.46 -17.98 5.71
N ASN A 136 -3.45 -18.85 5.93
CA ASN A 136 -3.20 -20.26 6.27
C ASN A 136 -2.40 -21.01 5.19
N TYR A 137 -2.60 -20.64 3.93
CA TYR A 137 -1.82 -21.20 2.83
C TYR A 137 -0.40 -20.62 2.80
N ALA A 138 -0.26 -19.32 2.94
CA ALA A 138 1.02 -18.59 2.91
C ALA A 138 1.96 -19.02 4.04
N ASP A 139 1.42 -19.31 5.22
CA ASP A 139 2.18 -19.76 6.39
C ASP A 139 3.00 -21.02 6.10
N GLN A 140 2.49 -21.95 5.27
CA GLN A 140 3.19 -23.17 4.86
C GLN A 140 4.51 -22.88 4.11
N PHE A 141 4.63 -21.69 3.54
CA PHE A 141 5.79 -21.23 2.77
C PHE A 141 6.60 -20.14 3.50
N GLY A 142 6.17 -19.77 4.70
CA GLY A 142 6.78 -18.68 5.47
C GLY A 142 6.65 -17.33 4.78
N VAL A 143 5.52 -17.09 4.09
CA VAL A 143 5.17 -15.80 3.47
C VAL A 143 4.21 -15.06 4.38
N THR A 144 4.53 -13.81 4.69
CA THR A 144 3.68 -12.89 5.44
C THR A 144 2.68 -12.24 4.49
N VAL A 145 1.39 -12.44 4.76
CA VAL A 145 0.30 -11.75 4.04
C VAL A 145 -0.03 -10.46 4.77
N MET A 146 -0.16 -9.39 4.01
CA MET A 146 -0.46 -8.06 4.51
C MET A 146 -1.65 -7.46 3.77
N VAL A 147 -2.40 -6.62 4.46
CA VAL A 147 -3.41 -5.73 3.86
C VAL A 147 -3.20 -4.32 4.37
N GLU A 148 -3.60 -3.36 3.56
CA GLU A 148 -3.59 -1.94 3.87
C GLU A 148 -5.01 -1.47 4.20
N ASP A 149 -5.16 -0.47 5.07
CA ASP A 149 -6.40 0.30 5.15
C ASP A 149 -6.64 1.05 3.82
N PHE A 150 -7.90 1.30 3.46
CA PHE A 150 -8.22 1.75 2.10
C PHE A 150 -9.07 3.02 2.10
N PRO A 151 -8.80 4.02 1.22
CA PRO A 151 -9.47 5.34 1.26
C PRO A 151 -10.86 5.31 0.59
N VAL A 152 -11.59 4.20 0.69
CA VAL A 152 -12.94 4.05 0.14
C VAL A 152 -13.92 3.84 1.29
N PRO A 153 -14.70 4.88 1.68
CA PRO A 153 -15.60 4.81 2.82
C PRO A 153 -16.62 3.67 2.78
N ALA A 154 -16.95 3.16 1.61
CA ALA A 154 -17.88 2.02 1.45
C ALA A 154 -17.25 0.68 1.84
N LEU A 155 -15.91 0.55 1.83
CA LEU A 155 -15.20 -0.68 2.21
C LEU A 155 -15.06 -0.80 3.73
N PRO A 156 -15.24 -2.00 4.31
CA PRO A 156 -15.05 -2.24 5.73
C PRO A 156 -13.58 -2.51 6.08
N MET A 157 -12.68 -1.62 5.68
CA MET A 157 -11.24 -1.67 5.95
C MET A 157 -10.61 -0.26 5.97
N SER A 158 -11.39 0.73 6.42
CA SER A 158 -10.97 2.14 6.41
C SER A 158 -10.80 2.72 7.82
N THR A 159 -11.13 1.95 8.86
CA THR A 159 -10.97 2.37 10.26
C THR A 159 -10.20 1.33 11.08
N SER A 160 -9.60 1.76 12.19
CA SER A 160 -8.86 0.86 13.09
C SER A 160 -9.71 -0.29 13.64
N ASP A 161 -10.98 -0.05 13.97
CA ASP A 161 -11.93 -1.10 14.42
C ASP A 161 -12.18 -2.13 13.30
N GLU A 162 -12.29 -1.70 12.05
CA GLU A 162 -12.50 -2.60 10.91
C GLU A 162 -11.25 -3.41 10.59
N MET A 163 -10.08 -2.79 10.62
CA MET A 163 -8.81 -3.51 10.44
C MET A 163 -8.59 -4.53 11.56
N LYS A 164 -8.96 -4.18 12.80
CA LYS A 164 -8.96 -5.10 13.92
C LYS A 164 -9.89 -6.31 13.67
N ALA A 165 -11.08 -6.08 13.12
CA ALA A 165 -12.01 -7.16 12.79
C ALA A 165 -11.44 -8.10 11.71
N LEU A 166 -10.68 -7.60 10.73
CA LEU A 166 -9.97 -8.43 9.74
C LEU A 166 -8.83 -9.24 10.40
N LEU A 167 -8.04 -8.64 11.29
CA LEU A 167 -7.01 -9.35 12.07
C LEU A 167 -7.61 -10.49 12.92
N ASP A 168 -8.73 -10.21 13.59
CA ASP A 168 -9.44 -11.22 14.41
C ASP A 168 -9.99 -12.35 13.53
N ALA A 169 -10.45 -12.04 12.30
CA ALA A 169 -11.00 -13.03 11.36
C ALA A 169 -9.90 -13.87 10.66
N ALA A 170 -8.69 -13.33 10.50
CA ALA A 170 -7.58 -13.98 9.81
C ALA A 170 -6.29 -13.96 10.69
N PRO A 171 -6.21 -14.83 11.72
CA PRO A 171 -5.01 -14.91 12.57
C PRO A 171 -3.74 -15.16 11.75
N GLY A 172 -2.69 -14.36 11.99
CA GLY A 172 -1.44 -14.36 11.23
C GLY A 172 -1.38 -13.29 10.12
N LEU A 173 -2.52 -12.65 9.79
CA LEU A 173 -2.53 -11.47 8.94
C LEU A 173 -1.69 -10.36 9.58
N GLN A 174 -0.96 -9.61 8.77
CA GLN A 174 -0.28 -8.40 9.17
C GLN A 174 -0.85 -7.19 8.41
N LEU A 175 -0.51 -6.00 8.86
CA LEU A 175 -0.98 -4.76 8.26
C LEU A 175 0.14 -3.99 7.58
N ILE A 176 -0.23 -3.23 6.59
CA ILE A 176 0.50 -2.07 6.10
C ILE A 176 -0.16 -0.84 6.72
N LEU A 177 0.62 0.00 7.37
CA LEU A 177 0.14 1.31 7.81
C LEU A 177 0.23 2.26 6.63
N ASP A 178 -0.88 2.64 6.01
CA ASP A 178 -0.92 3.87 5.22
C ASP A 178 -1.24 5.04 6.15
N THR A 179 -0.56 6.18 5.98
CA THR A 179 -0.74 7.31 6.91
C THR A 179 -1.79 8.32 6.45
N GLY A 180 -2.39 8.11 5.29
CA GLY A 180 -3.38 9.01 4.70
C GLY A 180 -4.76 8.38 4.48
N ASN A 181 -4.84 7.06 4.26
CA ASN A 181 -6.07 6.40 3.85
C ASN A 181 -7.19 6.48 4.88
N MET A 182 -6.90 6.32 6.18
CA MET A 182 -7.89 6.41 7.26
C MET A 182 -8.52 7.81 7.38
N LEU A 183 -7.88 8.84 6.84
CA LEU A 183 -8.44 10.20 6.80
C LEU A 183 -9.72 10.28 5.95
N ALA A 184 -9.95 9.33 5.04
CA ALA A 184 -11.23 9.20 4.34
C ALA A 184 -12.41 8.91 5.29
N GLN A 185 -12.14 8.34 6.48
CA GLN A 185 -13.11 8.16 7.55
C GLN A 185 -12.88 9.14 8.72
N LYS A 186 -11.99 10.13 8.53
CA LYS A 186 -11.64 11.14 9.55
C LYS A 186 -11.04 10.56 10.81
N GLU A 187 -10.47 9.37 10.73
CA GLU A 187 -9.70 8.83 11.83
C GLU A 187 -8.29 9.45 11.84
N ASP A 188 -7.81 9.80 13.01
CA ASP A 188 -6.47 10.39 13.16
C ASP A 188 -5.39 9.34 12.92
N PRO A 189 -4.38 9.60 12.08
CA PRO A 189 -3.35 8.62 11.74
C PRO A 189 -2.54 8.11 12.94
N LEU A 190 -2.27 8.97 13.93
CA LEU A 190 -1.56 8.55 15.14
C LEU A 190 -2.44 7.65 16.01
N HIS A 191 -3.73 7.97 16.14
CA HIS A 191 -4.70 7.11 16.83
C HIS A 191 -4.81 5.74 16.15
N PHE A 192 -4.96 5.71 14.82
CA PHE A 192 -5.03 4.49 14.02
C PHE A 192 -3.78 3.62 14.22
N TYR A 193 -2.59 4.24 14.14
CA TYR A 193 -1.32 3.56 14.41
C TYR A 193 -1.30 2.92 15.80
N GLN A 194 -1.65 3.70 16.83
CA GLN A 194 -1.59 3.24 18.23
C GLN A 194 -2.62 2.14 18.51
N ALA A 195 -3.81 2.20 17.90
CA ALA A 195 -4.87 1.19 18.08
C ALA A 195 -4.47 -0.19 17.52
N LEU A 196 -3.61 -0.23 16.50
CA LEU A 196 -3.20 -1.44 15.79
C LEU A 196 -1.70 -1.75 15.95
N LYS A 197 -1.07 -1.13 16.93
CA LYS A 197 0.35 -1.32 17.24
C LYS A 197 0.72 -2.78 17.42
N GLY A 198 1.84 -3.17 16.81
CA GLY A 198 2.34 -4.54 16.85
C GLY A 198 1.86 -5.44 15.72
N HIS A 199 1.00 -4.94 14.82
CA HIS A 199 0.51 -5.67 13.66
C HIS A 199 1.09 -5.19 12.33
N TYR A 200 1.93 -4.14 12.33
CA TYR A 200 2.48 -3.57 11.09
C TYR A 200 3.75 -4.28 10.66
N ALA A 201 3.77 -4.78 9.43
CA ALA A 201 4.93 -5.39 8.79
C ALA A 201 5.56 -4.49 7.71
N HIS A 202 4.81 -3.52 7.21
CA HIS A 202 5.21 -2.54 6.22
C HIS A 202 4.52 -1.19 6.49
N VAL A 203 5.02 -0.10 5.93
CA VAL A 203 4.44 1.24 6.10
C VAL A 203 4.41 1.95 4.75
N HIS A 204 3.29 2.56 4.42
CA HIS A 204 3.15 3.54 3.35
C HIS A 204 2.99 4.93 3.97
N LEU A 205 3.94 5.80 3.71
CA LEU A 205 3.83 7.18 4.13
C LEU A 205 3.19 7.98 3.00
N LYS A 206 1.99 8.44 3.27
CA LYS A 206 1.16 9.27 2.40
C LYS A 206 0.76 10.52 3.16
N ASP A 207 0.93 11.69 2.55
CA ASP A 207 0.35 12.94 3.06
C ASP A 207 -0.87 13.32 2.25
N ILE A 208 -1.81 13.99 2.89
CA ILE A 208 -3.13 14.30 2.34
C ILE A 208 -3.43 15.78 2.45
N GLU A 209 -4.06 16.33 1.41
CA GLU A 209 -4.66 17.67 1.43
C GLU A 209 -6.14 17.63 1.04
N TYR A 210 -6.87 18.66 1.43
CA TYR A 210 -8.28 18.87 1.12
C TYR A 210 -8.45 20.12 0.27
N PRO A 211 -8.30 20.03 -1.06
CA PRO A 211 -8.37 21.20 -1.93
C PRO A 211 -9.80 21.75 -2.02
N GLU A 212 -9.95 23.08 -1.85
CA GLU A 212 -11.26 23.73 -1.71
C GLU A 212 -12.22 23.55 -2.91
N ASN A 213 -11.68 23.41 -4.12
CA ASN A 213 -12.47 23.35 -5.36
C ASN A 213 -12.21 22.08 -6.18
N ALA A 214 -11.74 21.01 -5.55
CA ALA A 214 -11.48 19.77 -6.25
C ALA A 214 -12.79 19.12 -6.75
N THR A 215 -12.73 18.55 -7.94
CA THR A 215 -13.80 17.77 -8.56
C THR A 215 -13.36 16.36 -8.91
N THR A 216 -12.11 16.02 -8.55
CA THR A 216 -11.46 14.71 -8.81
C THR A 216 -10.72 14.25 -7.55
N GLY A 217 -10.23 13.02 -7.56
CA GLY A 217 -9.55 12.39 -6.42
C GLY A 217 -10.48 11.52 -5.60
N ASP A 218 -9.97 10.98 -4.51
CA ASP A 218 -10.76 10.22 -3.55
C ASP A 218 -11.74 11.12 -2.80
N ILE A 219 -12.73 10.52 -2.16
CA ILE A 219 -13.79 11.26 -1.46
C ILE A 219 -13.89 10.73 -0.02
N ASP A 220 -13.85 11.63 0.95
CA ASP A 220 -14.05 11.28 2.35
C ASP A 220 -15.53 10.93 2.67
N CYS A 221 -15.80 10.50 3.88
CA CYS A 221 -17.13 10.11 4.34
C CYS A 221 -18.15 11.26 4.36
N ASP A 222 -17.73 12.52 4.24
CA ASP A 222 -18.59 13.70 4.10
C ASP A 222 -18.69 14.19 2.66
N GLY A 223 -18.04 13.51 1.70
CA GLY A 223 -18.08 13.87 0.29
C GLY A 223 -17.07 14.95 -0.11
N ARG A 224 -16.07 15.27 0.72
CA ARG A 224 -14.98 16.17 0.33
C ARG A 224 -13.94 15.40 -0.44
N HIS A 225 -13.40 16.03 -1.48
CA HIS A 225 -12.26 15.48 -2.21
C HIS A 225 -10.99 15.50 -1.37
N ILE A 226 -10.21 14.42 -1.53
CA ILE A 226 -8.91 14.21 -0.92
C ILE A 226 -7.88 14.05 -2.04
N TRP A 227 -6.77 14.74 -1.92
CA TRP A 227 -5.62 14.57 -2.80
C TRP A 227 -4.39 14.18 -1.99
N ASN A 228 -3.46 13.47 -2.63
CA ASN A 228 -2.14 13.27 -2.04
C ASN A 228 -1.39 14.61 -2.03
N ALA A 229 -0.72 14.92 -0.94
CA ALA A 229 0.12 16.09 -0.78
C ALA A 229 1.62 15.74 -0.85
N GLN A 230 2.46 16.74 -1.07
CA GLN A 230 3.89 16.62 -0.78
C GLN A 230 4.06 16.40 0.73
N HIS A 231 4.88 15.43 1.14
CA HIS A 231 5.10 15.14 2.56
C HIS A 231 5.57 16.39 3.32
N GLY A 232 4.81 16.73 4.34
CA GLY A 232 4.99 17.92 5.17
C GLY A 232 4.21 19.16 4.72
N GLU A 233 3.51 19.11 3.58
CA GLU A 233 2.62 20.17 3.09
C GLU A 233 1.13 19.85 3.33
N GLY A 234 0.83 18.58 3.70
CA GLY A 234 -0.51 18.10 3.98
C GLY A 234 -0.90 18.16 5.45
N VAL A 235 -1.84 17.31 5.84
CA VAL A 235 -2.44 17.32 7.19
C VAL A 235 -1.89 16.23 8.11
N VAL A 236 -1.07 15.30 7.61
CA VAL A 236 -0.54 14.19 8.41
C VAL A 236 0.58 14.69 9.34
N ASN A 237 0.43 14.45 10.63
CA ASN A 237 1.44 14.83 11.63
C ASN A 237 2.56 13.79 11.74
N PHE A 238 3.45 13.77 10.74
CA PHE A 238 4.62 12.87 10.73
C PHE A 238 5.56 13.10 11.92
N ALA A 239 5.64 14.33 12.45
CA ALA A 239 6.50 14.64 13.59
C ALA A 239 6.05 13.94 14.89
N ALA A 240 4.76 13.59 14.99
CA ALA A 240 4.26 12.76 16.10
C ALA A 240 4.36 11.27 15.79
N LEU A 241 4.06 10.84 14.57
CA LEU A 241 3.95 9.43 14.20
C LEU A 241 5.32 8.73 14.04
N LEU A 242 6.28 9.35 13.35
CA LEU A 242 7.55 8.71 13.03
C LEU A 242 8.42 8.40 14.27
N PRO A 243 8.52 9.29 15.29
CA PRO A 243 9.21 8.96 16.52
C PRO A 243 8.59 7.77 17.25
N ASP A 244 7.25 7.66 17.29
CA ASP A 244 6.56 6.52 17.91
C ASP A 244 6.89 5.22 17.17
N LEU A 245 6.81 5.21 15.84
CA LEU A 245 7.15 4.07 14.99
C LEU A 245 8.61 3.61 15.23
N LYS A 246 9.53 4.56 15.33
CA LYS A 246 10.95 4.30 15.62
C LYS A 246 11.17 3.77 17.04
N GLN A 247 10.49 4.35 18.03
CA GLN A 247 10.58 3.92 19.44
C GLN A 247 10.06 2.49 19.61
N ASP A 248 9.05 2.11 18.82
CA ASP A 248 8.48 0.77 18.81
C ASP A 248 9.36 -0.27 18.13
N GLY A 249 10.48 0.17 17.55
CA GLY A 249 11.49 -0.71 16.96
C GLY A 249 11.09 -1.23 15.57
N PHE A 250 10.21 -0.52 14.85
CA PHE A 250 9.88 -0.90 13.47
C PHE A 250 11.15 -0.96 12.61
N ASP A 251 11.35 -2.08 11.94
CA ASP A 251 12.52 -2.41 11.11
C ASP A 251 12.09 -2.88 9.71
N GLY A 252 10.83 -2.69 9.33
CA GLY A 252 10.28 -3.00 8.01
C GLY A 252 10.72 -2.04 6.91
N TYR A 253 10.17 -2.22 5.74
CA TYR A 253 10.27 -1.28 4.64
C TYR A 253 9.25 -0.14 4.79
N VAL A 254 9.58 1.01 4.23
CA VAL A 254 8.76 2.22 4.27
C VAL A 254 8.65 2.77 2.86
N THR A 255 7.47 2.67 2.28
CA THR A 255 7.15 3.22 0.96
C THR A 255 6.86 4.71 1.09
N VAL A 256 7.49 5.50 0.24
CA VAL A 256 7.10 6.90 0.04
C VAL A 256 5.97 6.93 -0.96
N GLU A 257 4.74 7.04 -0.49
CA GLU A 257 3.58 7.12 -1.37
C GLU A 257 3.26 8.56 -1.72
N TYR A 258 3.80 8.99 -2.84
CA TYR A 258 3.62 10.32 -3.38
C TYR A 258 2.72 10.28 -4.62
N GLY A 259 1.59 10.97 -4.57
CA GLY A 259 0.73 11.15 -5.73
C GLY A 259 1.21 12.34 -6.58
N PRO A 260 1.32 12.19 -7.91
CA PRO A 260 1.68 13.31 -8.77
C PRO A 260 0.59 14.36 -8.77
N HIS A 261 0.99 15.62 -8.55
CA HIS A 261 0.15 16.78 -8.81
C HIS A 261 0.29 17.24 -10.24
N GLU A 262 -0.75 17.87 -10.78
CA GLU A 262 -0.70 18.50 -12.10
C GLU A 262 0.47 19.50 -12.14
N GLY A 263 1.36 19.31 -13.11
CA GLY A 263 2.57 20.15 -13.26
C GLY A 263 3.82 19.63 -12.55
N THR A 264 3.79 18.50 -11.85
CA THR A 264 5.01 17.88 -11.31
C THR A 264 5.96 17.51 -12.44
N LYS A 265 7.16 18.10 -12.41
CA LYS A 265 8.16 17.91 -13.49
C LYS A 265 8.98 16.65 -13.31
N ASP A 266 9.25 16.26 -12.07
CA ASP A 266 10.07 15.10 -11.73
C ASP A 266 9.56 14.46 -10.43
N HIS A 267 8.92 13.29 -10.53
CA HIS A 267 8.38 12.56 -9.39
C HIS A 267 9.49 12.04 -8.48
N PHE A 268 10.61 11.58 -9.01
CA PHE A 268 11.73 11.08 -8.19
C PHE A 268 12.43 12.20 -7.43
N GLU A 269 12.49 13.42 -7.98
CA GLU A 269 12.98 14.58 -7.24
C GLU A 269 12.07 14.88 -6.05
N LYS A 270 10.75 14.85 -6.26
CA LYS A 270 9.75 15.06 -5.21
C LYS A 270 9.76 13.97 -4.14
N MET A 271 9.91 12.72 -4.54
CA MET A 271 10.09 11.62 -3.59
C MET A 271 11.39 11.77 -2.78
N ALA A 272 12.48 12.22 -3.41
CA ALA A 272 13.73 12.50 -2.70
C ALA A 272 13.60 13.67 -1.73
N GLU A 273 12.81 14.72 -2.05
CA GLU A 273 12.44 15.78 -1.12
C GLU A 273 11.67 15.23 0.08
N SER A 274 10.69 14.35 -0.17
CA SER A 274 9.93 13.64 0.87
C SER A 274 10.84 12.86 1.81
N ILE A 275 11.77 12.06 1.27
CA ILE A 275 12.72 11.29 2.08
C ILE A 275 13.53 12.24 2.98
N ARG A 276 14.09 13.33 2.43
CA ARG A 276 14.86 14.29 3.23
C ARG A 276 14.05 14.93 4.35
N TYR A 277 12.80 15.30 4.07
CA TYR A 277 11.89 15.85 5.08
C TYR A 277 11.62 14.82 6.19
N LEU A 278 11.22 13.60 5.83
CA LEU A 278 10.87 12.54 6.78
C LEU A 278 12.08 12.11 7.62
N GLU A 279 13.28 12.02 7.04
CA GLU A 279 14.52 11.73 7.77
C GLU A 279 14.88 12.85 8.76
N GLY A 280 14.54 14.09 8.43
CA GLY A 280 14.72 15.25 9.32
C GLY A 280 13.87 15.23 10.59
N LEU A 281 12.84 14.35 10.64
CA LEU A 281 11.95 14.15 11.80
C LEU A 281 12.41 13.01 12.73
N LEU A 282 13.40 12.21 12.33
CA LEU A 282 13.90 11.01 13.01
C LEU A 282 15.18 11.28 13.78
#